data_c9e1a1da8fcfe0680f5ea3d3190dab4a
#
_entry.id   c9e1a1da8fcfe0680f5ea3d3190dab4a
#
_cell.length_a   1.000
_cell.length_b   1.000
_cell.length_c   1.000
_cell.angle_alpha   90.00
_cell.angle_beta   90.00
_cell.angle_gamma   90.00
#
_symmetry.space_group_name_H-M   'P 1'
#
loop_
_entity.id
_entity.type
_entity.pdbx_description
1 polymer ?
#
loop_
_entity_poly.entity_id
_entity_poly.type
_entity_poly.pdbx_seq_one_letter_code
_entity_poly.pdbx_strand_id
1 'polypeptide(L)'
;LRAEYFCQRRELGVINIGGAGMITVDGKVYKVGYKEAMYIGMGSKEIIFASEDEKQPAKFYLNSAPAHKTYPTVLIKPEGTPEEGVVIVKDENKVELGTLEDANHRVICKYILPGQVESCQLEMGMTKLEPGSVWNTMPCHTHDRRMEVYLYFDMPEDAFVMHYMGEPQETRHIVMRNEQAVISPSWSIHSGSGSRAYTFIWGMVGENQDFDDMDGVRNQDIM
;
A
#
# COMPACT_ATOMS: atom_id res chain seq x y z
N LEU A 1 10.61 4.35 -19.55
CA LEU A 1 10.19 5.63 -18.96
C LEU A 1 10.58 6.85 -19.82
N ARG A 2 11.55 6.72 -20.73
CA ARG A 2 12.12 7.82 -21.53
C ARG A 2 12.54 9.00 -20.63
N ALA A 3 13.29 8.72 -19.60
CA ALA A 3 13.79 9.65 -18.60
C ALA A 3 15.26 9.33 -18.32
N GLU A 4 16.03 10.32 -17.90
CA GLU A 4 17.46 10.15 -17.58
C GLU A 4 17.64 9.39 -16.26
N TYR A 5 16.69 9.55 -15.32
CA TYR A 5 16.63 8.83 -14.06
C TYR A 5 15.18 8.57 -13.66
N PHE A 6 14.95 7.61 -12.74
CA PHE A 6 13.62 7.09 -12.46
C PHE A 6 12.63 8.17 -12.01
N CYS A 7 13.00 8.99 -11.01
CA CYS A 7 12.12 10.02 -10.44
C CYS A 7 12.19 11.37 -11.16
N GLN A 8 12.68 11.45 -12.41
CA GLN A 8 12.73 12.71 -13.15
C GLN A 8 11.36 13.37 -13.32
N ARG A 9 10.31 12.56 -13.47
CA ARG A 9 8.92 13.00 -13.66
C ARG A 9 7.93 12.12 -12.86
N ARG A 10 8.42 11.44 -11.83
CA ARG A 10 7.66 10.49 -11.04
C ARG A 10 7.96 10.64 -9.56
N GLU A 11 6.98 10.32 -8.76
CA GLU A 11 7.11 10.06 -7.34
C GLU A 11 7.12 8.56 -7.07
N LEU A 12 7.64 8.15 -5.92
CA LEU A 12 7.80 6.76 -5.56
C LEU A 12 7.45 6.54 -4.09
N GLY A 13 6.50 5.65 -3.84
CA GLY A 13 6.23 5.09 -2.52
C GLY A 13 6.91 3.73 -2.37
N VAL A 14 7.46 3.47 -1.21
CA VAL A 14 8.14 2.22 -0.86
C VAL A 14 7.62 1.71 0.47
N ILE A 15 7.38 0.40 0.59
CA ILE A 15 7.14 -0.28 1.87
C ILE A 15 8.09 -1.47 1.95
N ASN A 16 8.80 -1.61 3.07
CA ASN A 16 9.65 -2.77 3.31
C ASN A 16 8.83 -3.91 3.94
N ILE A 17 8.78 -5.04 3.27
CA ILE A 17 8.08 -6.26 3.71
C ILE A 17 9.04 -7.41 4.07
N GLY A 18 10.33 -7.11 4.19
CA GLY A 18 11.40 -8.07 4.52
C GLY A 18 12.17 -7.68 5.77
N GLY A 19 13.39 -8.18 5.89
CA GLY A 19 14.32 -7.78 6.93
C GLY A 19 14.69 -6.30 6.87
N ALA A 20 15.46 -5.81 7.83
CA ALA A 20 15.92 -4.43 7.85
C ALA A 20 16.75 -4.08 6.61
N GLY A 21 16.50 -2.90 6.06
CA GLY A 21 17.18 -2.43 4.86
C GLY A 21 17.54 -0.95 4.93
N MET A 22 18.23 -0.53 3.89
CA MET A 22 18.64 0.86 3.70
C MET A 22 18.21 1.33 2.32
N ILE A 23 17.73 2.56 2.26
CA ILE A 23 17.48 3.26 0.99
C ILE A 23 18.31 4.54 1.02
N THR A 24 19.23 4.67 0.06
CA THR A 24 20.00 5.91 -0.11
C THR A 24 19.37 6.72 -1.23
N VAL A 25 19.02 7.96 -0.93
CA VAL A 25 18.46 8.90 -1.92
C VAL A 25 19.37 10.12 -2.01
N ASP A 26 19.98 10.33 -3.15
CA ASP A 26 20.92 11.44 -3.44
C ASP A 26 21.99 11.58 -2.33
N GLY A 27 22.55 10.46 -1.88
CA GLY A 27 23.58 10.38 -0.84
C GLY A 27 23.06 10.39 0.61
N LYS A 28 21.79 10.68 0.87
CA LYS A 28 21.19 10.57 2.22
C LYS A 28 20.67 9.15 2.47
N VAL A 29 21.15 8.53 3.55
CA VAL A 29 20.79 7.15 3.94
C VAL A 29 19.60 7.15 4.89
N TYR A 30 18.61 6.31 4.58
CA TYR A 30 17.45 6.04 5.42
C TYR A 30 17.45 4.55 5.79
N LYS A 31 17.38 4.24 7.09
CA LYS A 31 17.17 2.87 7.56
C LYS A 31 15.67 2.58 7.58
N VAL A 32 15.27 1.54 6.87
CA VAL A 32 13.86 1.19 6.66
C VAL A 32 13.60 -0.18 7.25
N GLY A 33 12.94 -0.21 8.39
CA GLY A 33 12.56 -1.43 9.09
C GLY A 33 11.38 -2.16 8.44
N TYR A 34 11.05 -3.32 8.97
CA TYR A 34 9.89 -4.10 8.55
C TYR A 34 8.60 -3.32 8.75
N LYS A 35 7.78 -3.24 7.69
CA LYS A 35 6.53 -2.46 7.63
C LYS A 35 6.71 -0.94 7.80
N GLU A 36 7.91 -0.44 7.69
CA GLU A 36 8.14 0.99 7.51
C GLU A 36 8.03 1.36 6.03
N ALA A 37 7.67 2.60 5.77
CA ALA A 37 7.46 3.10 4.42
C ALA A 37 8.38 4.30 4.12
N MET A 38 8.45 4.65 2.84
CA MET A 38 9.18 5.82 2.40
C MET A 38 8.46 6.49 1.24
N TYR A 39 8.40 7.80 1.24
CA TYR A 39 8.03 8.60 0.08
C TYR A 39 9.29 9.24 -0.51
N ILE A 40 9.50 9.06 -1.80
CA ILE A 40 10.63 9.64 -2.55
C ILE A 40 10.07 10.59 -3.60
N GLY A 41 10.37 11.87 -3.45
CA GLY A 41 9.83 12.94 -4.27
C GLY A 41 10.41 12.97 -5.69
N MET A 42 9.64 13.55 -6.61
CA MET A 42 10.10 13.87 -7.95
C MET A 42 11.36 14.73 -7.90
N GLY A 43 12.34 14.43 -8.76
CA GLY A 43 13.64 15.11 -8.84
C GLY A 43 14.78 14.34 -8.18
N SER A 44 14.50 13.34 -7.33
CA SER A 44 15.53 12.44 -6.76
C SER A 44 16.21 11.65 -7.86
N LYS A 45 17.55 11.77 -7.95
CA LYS A 45 18.31 11.25 -9.08
C LYS A 45 18.86 9.85 -8.85
N GLU A 46 19.47 9.64 -7.69
CA GLU A 46 20.06 8.35 -7.34
C GLU A 46 19.28 7.71 -6.19
N ILE A 47 18.81 6.49 -6.41
CA ILE A 47 18.09 5.71 -5.39
C ILE A 47 18.74 4.34 -5.34
N ILE A 48 19.34 4.00 -4.20
CA ILE A 48 20.05 2.73 -3.97
C ILE A 48 19.32 1.96 -2.87
N PHE A 49 19.00 0.71 -3.13
CA PHE A 49 18.38 -0.22 -2.18
C PHE A 49 19.41 -1.23 -1.69
N ALA A 50 19.45 -1.48 -0.39
CA ALA A 50 20.34 -2.47 0.21
C ALA A 50 19.67 -3.18 1.40
N SER A 51 20.09 -4.41 1.67
CA SER A 51 19.74 -5.15 2.89
C SER A 51 20.80 -4.89 3.96
N GLU A 52 20.43 -4.81 5.22
CA GLU A 52 21.39 -4.78 6.34
C GLU A 52 22.01 -6.16 6.61
N ASP A 53 21.22 -7.23 6.41
CA ASP A 53 21.65 -8.62 6.60
C ASP A 53 21.29 -9.47 5.37
N GLU A 54 22.29 -10.12 4.76
CA GLU A 54 22.11 -11.00 3.62
C GLU A 54 21.29 -12.27 3.96
N LYS A 55 21.27 -12.69 5.22
CA LYS A 55 20.50 -13.85 5.68
C LYS A 55 19.02 -13.53 5.91
N GLN A 56 18.73 -12.26 6.14
CA GLN A 56 17.38 -11.73 6.29
C GLN A 56 17.22 -10.50 5.38
N PRO A 57 17.17 -10.70 4.06
CA PRO A 57 17.17 -9.59 3.13
C PRO A 57 15.93 -8.72 3.26
N ALA A 58 16.12 -7.42 3.06
CA ALA A 58 15.02 -6.50 2.86
C ALA A 58 14.29 -6.82 1.57
N LYS A 59 12.97 -6.61 1.56
CA LYS A 59 12.11 -6.76 0.40
C LYS A 59 11.30 -5.49 0.24
N PHE A 60 11.58 -4.74 -0.80
CA PHE A 60 10.93 -3.46 -1.02
C PHE A 60 9.82 -3.59 -2.06
N TYR A 61 8.59 -3.34 -1.64
CA TYR A 61 7.46 -3.08 -2.55
C TYR A 61 7.52 -1.62 -3.00
N LEU A 62 7.39 -1.39 -4.30
CA LEU A 62 7.46 -0.08 -4.91
C LEU A 62 6.18 0.23 -5.68
N ASN A 63 5.62 1.42 -5.46
CA ASN A 63 4.52 1.96 -6.23
C ASN A 63 4.87 3.38 -6.69
N SER A 64 4.69 3.68 -7.97
CA SER A 64 5.15 4.93 -8.56
C SER A 64 4.12 5.54 -9.49
N ALA A 65 3.94 6.85 -9.38
CA ALA A 65 3.03 7.64 -10.19
C ALA A 65 3.76 8.79 -10.91
N PRO A 66 3.22 9.31 -12.04
CA PRO A 66 3.66 10.59 -12.57
C PRO A 66 3.50 11.70 -11.54
N ALA A 67 4.44 12.64 -11.50
CA ALA A 67 4.42 13.75 -10.58
C ALA A 67 4.55 15.07 -11.34
N HIS A 68 3.82 16.10 -10.89
CA HIS A 68 3.83 17.44 -11.44
C HIS A 68 4.48 18.47 -10.49
N LYS A 69 4.81 18.03 -9.27
CA LYS A 69 5.42 18.85 -8.22
C LYS A 69 6.40 18.02 -7.41
N THR A 70 7.44 18.66 -6.89
CA THR A 70 8.38 18.04 -5.96
C THR A 70 7.89 18.19 -4.52
N TYR A 71 7.79 17.07 -3.81
CA TYR A 71 7.59 17.02 -2.37
C TYR A 71 8.81 16.43 -1.68
N PRO A 72 9.06 16.73 -0.40
CA PRO A 72 10.20 16.21 0.34
C PRO A 72 10.22 14.69 0.42
N THR A 73 11.40 14.09 0.26
CA THR A 73 11.62 12.67 0.54
C THR A 73 11.64 12.45 2.06
N VAL A 74 10.82 11.52 2.55
CA VAL A 74 10.67 11.22 3.97
C VAL A 74 10.57 9.72 4.24
N LEU A 75 11.13 9.28 5.36
CA LEU A 75 10.87 7.98 5.97
C LEU A 75 9.57 8.06 6.78
N ILE A 76 8.72 7.05 6.70
CA ILE A 76 7.42 7.01 7.36
C ILE A 76 7.38 5.79 8.27
N LYS A 77 7.21 6.03 9.56
CA LYS A 77 7.17 4.97 10.57
C LYS A 77 5.79 4.88 11.21
N PRO A 78 5.26 3.66 11.40
CA PRO A 78 4.02 3.47 12.15
C PRO A 78 4.09 4.03 13.56
N GLU A 79 5.27 3.90 14.19
CA GLU A 79 5.51 4.30 15.58
C GLU A 79 6.93 4.89 15.73
N GLY A 80 7.15 5.62 16.82
CA GLY A 80 8.46 6.19 17.14
C GLY A 80 8.39 7.66 17.49
N THR A 81 9.53 8.32 17.37
CA THR A 81 9.66 9.76 17.62
C THR A 81 9.93 10.50 16.32
N PRO A 82 9.24 11.61 16.06
CA PRO A 82 9.53 12.45 14.90
C PRO A 82 10.96 13.02 14.97
N GLU A 83 11.63 12.99 13.82
CA GLU A 83 12.96 13.56 13.64
C GLU A 83 13.08 14.12 12.20
N GLU A 84 14.18 14.79 11.89
CA GLU A 84 14.36 15.40 10.57
C GLU A 84 14.30 14.35 9.44
N GLY A 85 13.33 14.50 8.54
CA GLY A 85 13.10 13.57 7.42
C GLY A 85 12.38 12.28 7.82
N VAL A 86 11.85 12.21 9.04
CA VAL A 86 11.02 11.10 9.53
C VAL A 86 9.64 11.60 9.92
N VAL A 87 8.62 10.96 9.37
CA VAL A 87 7.21 11.23 9.70
C VAL A 87 6.66 10.03 10.46
N ILE A 88 6.03 10.28 11.58
CA ILE A 88 5.30 9.24 12.32
C ILE A 88 3.84 9.27 11.87
N VAL A 89 3.28 8.10 11.61
CA VAL A 89 1.87 7.97 11.24
C VAL A 89 0.99 8.47 12.39
N LYS A 90 0.14 9.46 12.11
CA LYS A 90 -0.79 10.02 13.08
C LYS A 90 -1.79 8.97 13.56
N ASP A 91 -2.27 9.09 14.79
CA ASP A 91 -3.22 8.14 15.36
C ASP A 91 -4.53 8.06 14.55
N GLU A 92 -5.00 9.18 14.00
CA GLU A 92 -6.16 9.25 13.10
C GLU A 92 -5.99 8.46 11.80
N ASN A 93 -4.74 8.15 11.42
CA ASN A 93 -4.35 7.37 10.24
C ASN A 93 -4.01 5.89 10.57
N LYS A 94 -4.20 5.50 11.84
CA LYS A 94 -4.18 4.11 12.30
C LYS A 94 -5.59 3.73 12.73
N VAL A 95 -6.33 3.10 11.86
CA VAL A 95 -7.77 2.87 12.03
C VAL A 95 -8.03 1.39 12.24
N GLU A 96 -8.63 1.06 13.37
CA GLU A 96 -9.10 -0.29 13.68
C GLU A 96 -10.56 -0.43 13.25
N LEU A 97 -10.87 -1.43 12.42
CA LEU A 97 -12.19 -1.63 11.82
C LEU A 97 -12.61 -3.09 11.86
N GLY A 98 -13.94 -3.29 11.88
CA GLY A 98 -14.56 -4.59 11.83
C GLY A 98 -14.52 -5.34 13.16
N THR A 99 -14.98 -6.58 13.15
CA THR A 99 -15.05 -7.45 14.33
C THR A 99 -14.54 -8.86 13.99
N LEU A 100 -14.17 -9.63 15.02
CA LEU A 100 -13.85 -11.04 14.83
C LEU A 100 -15.10 -11.87 14.51
N GLU A 101 -16.28 -11.45 14.99
CA GLU A 101 -17.56 -12.10 14.68
C GLU A 101 -17.87 -12.05 13.17
N ASP A 102 -17.58 -10.91 12.54
CA ASP A 102 -17.76 -10.74 11.10
C ASP A 102 -16.54 -11.22 10.29
N ALA A 103 -15.52 -11.78 10.94
CA ALA A 103 -14.27 -12.24 10.34
C ALA A 103 -13.53 -11.16 9.51
N ASN A 104 -13.65 -9.90 9.91
CA ASN A 104 -13.07 -8.74 9.21
C ASN A 104 -12.35 -7.73 10.13
N HIS A 105 -12.01 -8.11 11.36
CA HIS A 105 -11.26 -7.28 12.29
C HIS A 105 -9.86 -7.01 11.72
N ARG A 106 -9.53 -5.73 11.52
CA ARG A 106 -8.31 -5.31 10.84
C ARG A 106 -7.82 -3.94 11.30
N VAL A 107 -6.52 -3.72 11.13
CA VAL A 107 -5.89 -2.42 11.38
C VAL A 107 -5.38 -1.86 10.06
N ILE A 108 -5.80 -0.65 9.73
CA ILE A 108 -5.36 0.11 8.57
C ILE A 108 -4.31 1.11 9.03
N CYS A 109 -3.16 1.13 8.36
CA CYS A 109 -2.11 2.12 8.55
C CYS A 109 -1.93 2.91 7.25
N LYS A 110 -2.33 4.18 7.26
CA LYS A 110 -2.28 5.08 6.09
C LYS A 110 -0.95 5.82 6.10
N TYR A 111 -0.04 5.50 5.17
CA TYR A 111 1.30 6.09 5.12
C TYR A 111 1.36 7.36 4.30
N ILE A 112 0.87 7.31 3.07
CA ILE A 112 0.91 8.40 2.10
C ILE A 112 -0.53 8.77 1.76
N LEU A 113 -0.95 9.93 2.21
CA LEU A 113 -2.21 10.58 1.85
C LEU A 113 -2.16 12.05 2.27
N PRO A 114 -3.01 12.92 1.71
CA PRO A 114 -3.09 14.33 2.08
C PRO A 114 -3.24 14.54 3.58
N GLY A 115 -2.45 15.46 4.13
CA GLY A 115 -2.44 15.74 5.57
C GLY A 115 -1.55 14.81 6.41
N GLN A 116 -1.07 13.69 5.87
CA GLN A 116 -0.06 12.81 6.49
C GLN A 116 1.30 12.98 5.80
N VAL A 117 1.40 12.60 4.53
CA VAL A 117 2.55 12.83 3.65
C VAL A 117 2.02 13.23 2.29
N GLU A 118 2.33 14.45 1.89
CA GLU A 118 1.88 15.02 0.62
C GLU A 118 2.52 14.31 -0.58
N SER A 119 1.73 14.07 -1.61
CA SER A 119 2.10 13.45 -2.87
C SER A 119 1.38 14.12 -4.05
N CYS A 120 1.68 13.72 -5.28
CA CYS A 120 0.99 14.26 -6.46
C CYS A 120 -0.26 13.45 -6.85
N GLN A 121 -0.14 12.13 -6.87
CA GLN A 121 -1.21 11.22 -7.27
C GLN A 121 -1.21 9.93 -6.42
N LEU A 122 -0.10 9.64 -5.74
CA LEU A 122 0.09 8.40 -5.01
C LEU A 122 -0.55 8.49 -3.63
N GLU A 123 -1.45 7.56 -3.33
CA GLU A 123 -1.87 7.24 -1.97
C GLU A 123 -1.46 5.81 -1.67
N MET A 124 -0.95 5.55 -0.48
CA MET A 124 -0.47 4.21 -0.13
C MET A 124 -0.56 3.95 1.37
N GLY A 125 -0.93 2.75 1.69
CA GLY A 125 -0.96 2.25 3.06
C GLY A 125 -0.97 0.74 3.11
N MET A 126 -1.24 0.24 4.30
CA MET A 126 -1.25 -1.19 4.59
C MET A 126 -2.41 -1.52 5.51
N THR A 127 -2.99 -2.69 5.28
CA THR A 127 -4.05 -3.24 6.15
C THR A 127 -3.61 -4.62 6.63
N LYS A 128 -3.58 -4.78 7.94
CA LYS A 128 -3.31 -6.07 8.61
C LYS A 128 -4.61 -6.63 9.14
N LEU A 129 -4.96 -7.84 8.75
CA LEU A 129 -6.07 -8.59 9.34
C LEU A 129 -5.60 -9.23 10.66
N GLU A 130 -6.43 -9.14 11.68
CA GLU A 130 -6.15 -9.81 12.94
C GLU A 130 -6.47 -11.32 12.86
N PRO A 131 -5.78 -12.15 13.65
CA PRO A 131 -6.01 -13.59 13.64
C PRO A 131 -7.49 -13.95 13.80
N GLY A 132 -8.02 -14.81 12.93
CA GLY A 132 -9.44 -15.16 12.84
C GLY A 132 -10.20 -14.36 11.79
N SER A 133 -9.65 -13.25 11.32
CA SER A 133 -10.24 -12.45 10.25
C SER A 133 -9.67 -12.84 8.89
N VAL A 134 -10.53 -12.88 7.88
CA VAL A 134 -10.17 -13.36 6.53
C VAL A 134 -10.71 -12.45 5.41
N TRP A 135 -11.58 -11.47 5.73
CA TRP A 135 -12.19 -10.56 4.78
C TRP A 135 -11.54 -9.18 4.83
N ASN A 136 -11.24 -8.61 3.65
CA ASN A 136 -10.94 -7.18 3.50
C ASN A 136 -11.86 -6.53 2.47
N THR A 137 -12.10 -5.24 2.64
CA THR A 137 -12.84 -4.39 1.69
C THR A 137 -14.21 -5.00 1.34
N MET A 138 -14.95 -5.34 2.37
CA MET A 138 -16.31 -5.84 2.25
C MET A 138 -17.22 -5.05 3.24
N PRO A 139 -18.26 -4.33 2.76
CA PRO A 139 -18.67 -4.22 1.34
C PRO A 139 -17.57 -3.66 0.44
N CYS A 140 -17.56 -4.12 -0.80
CA CYS A 140 -16.61 -3.64 -1.79
C CYS A 140 -17.05 -2.29 -2.40
N HIS A 141 -16.16 -1.67 -3.13
CA HIS A 141 -16.39 -0.39 -3.81
C HIS A 141 -15.60 -0.32 -5.12
N THR A 142 -15.91 0.67 -5.92
CA THR A 142 -15.12 1.10 -7.08
C THR A 142 -14.59 2.50 -6.84
N HIS A 143 -13.69 2.97 -7.70
CA HIS A 143 -13.19 4.34 -7.72
C HIS A 143 -13.40 4.93 -9.11
N ASP A 144 -13.88 6.16 -9.21
CA ASP A 144 -14.16 6.75 -10.51
C ASP A 144 -12.88 7.25 -11.22
N ARG A 145 -11.91 7.78 -10.47
CA ARG A 145 -10.75 8.49 -11.01
C ARG A 145 -9.38 7.98 -10.61
N ARG A 146 -9.30 6.83 -9.99
CA ARG A 146 -8.04 6.21 -9.59
C ARG A 146 -8.09 4.70 -9.70
N MET A 147 -6.94 4.09 -9.95
CA MET A 147 -6.76 2.65 -9.90
C MET A 147 -6.15 2.26 -8.56
N GLU A 148 -6.20 0.98 -8.24
CA GLU A 148 -5.60 0.45 -7.03
C GLU A 148 -4.81 -0.82 -7.30
N VAL A 149 -3.70 -1.01 -6.58
CA VAL A 149 -2.89 -2.23 -6.58
C VAL A 149 -2.88 -2.81 -5.19
N TYR A 150 -3.19 -4.10 -5.06
CA TYR A 150 -2.98 -4.84 -3.81
C TYR A 150 -1.74 -5.73 -3.94
N LEU A 151 -0.87 -5.71 -2.92
CA LEU A 151 0.14 -6.74 -2.70
C LEU A 151 -0.22 -7.48 -1.42
N TYR A 152 -0.43 -8.80 -1.51
CA TYR A 152 -0.72 -9.67 -0.36
C TYR A 152 0.55 -10.28 0.20
N PHE A 153 0.73 -10.23 1.52
CA PHE A 153 1.90 -10.80 2.19
C PHE A 153 1.59 -11.19 3.65
N ASP A 154 2.58 -11.62 4.42
CA ASP A 154 2.38 -12.15 5.78
C ASP A 154 1.44 -13.36 5.82
N MET A 155 1.54 -14.20 4.84
CA MET A 155 0.77 -15.45 4.79
C MET A 155 1.69 -16.65 4.85
N PRO A 156 1.26 -17.77 5.47
CA PRO A 156 1.91 -19.06 5.29
C PRO A 156 1.97 -19.48 3.81
N GLU A 157 2.96 -20.28 3.46
CA GLU A 157 3.18 -20.72 2.07
C GLU A 157 1.97 -21.49 1.49
N ASP A 158 1.24 -22.22 2.32
CA ASP A 158 0.03 -22.99 1.96
C ASP A 158 -1.25 -22.15 1.92
N ALA A 159 -1.19 -20.88 2.37
CA ALA A 159 -2.33 -19.99 2.36
C ALA A 159 -2.55 -19.31 0.99
N PHE A 160 -3.77 -18.82 0.80
CA PHE A 160 -4.14 -18.02 -0.37
C PHE A 160 -5.20 -16.99 -0.03
N VAL A 161 -5.33 -16.00 -0.90
CA VAL A 161 -6.44 -15.03 -0.91
C VAL A 161 -7.14 -15.13 -2.26
N MET A 162 -8.46 -15.21 -2.24
CA MET A 162 -9.28 -14.95 -3.43
C MET A 162 -9.47 -13.44 -3.52
N HIS A 163 -8.82 -12.83 -4.50
CA HIS A 163 -9.01 -11.43 -4.83
C HIS A 163 -10.18 -11.31 -5.80
N TYR A 164 -11.24 -10.64 -5.38
CA TYR A 164 -12.42 -10.41 -6.19
C TYR A 164 -12.26 -9.12 -6.97
N MET A 165 -12.55 -9.17 -8.27
CA MET A 165 -12.48 -8.04 -9.19
C MET A 165 -13.54 -8.17 -10.28
N GLY A 166 -13.64 -7.16 -11.12
CA GLY A 166 -14.63 -7.05 -12.18
C GLY A 166 -15.68 -5.99 -11.89
N GLU A 167 -16.68 -5.87 -12.75
CA GLU A 167 -17.85 -5.06 -12.44
C GLU A 167 -18.68 -5.73 -11.34
N PRO A 168 -19.40 -4.97 -10.51
CA PRO A 168 -20.16 -5.55 -9.40
C PRO A 168 -21.13 -6.66 -9.82
N GLN A 169 -21.70 -6.55 -11.03
CA GLN A 169 -22.66 -7.50 -11.57
C GLN A 169 -22.01 -8.64 -12.39
N GLU A 170 -20.70 -8.61 -12.55
CA GLU A 170 -19.93 -9.63 -13.27
C GLU A 170 -18.56 -9.84 -12.63
N THR A 171 -18.55 -10.38 -11.41
CA THR A 171 -17.33 -10.56 -10.65
C THR A 171 -16.53 -11.77 -11.10
N ARG A 172 -15.22 -11.69 -10.91
CA ARG A 172 -14.25 -12.76 -11.10
C ARG A 172 -13.34 -12.80 -9.87
N HIS A 173 -12.60 -13.88 -9.73
CA HIS A 173 -11.57 -13.96 -8.70
C HIS A 173 -10.22 -14.38 -9.28
N ILE A 174 -9.17 -13.95 -8.62
CA ILE A 174 -7.80 -14.36 -8.86
C ILE A 174 -7.25 -14.97 -7.57
N VAL A 175 -6.67 -16.16 -7.65
CA VAL A 175 -6.04 -16.78 -6.48
C VAL A 175 -4.65 -16.17 -6.29
N MET A 176 -4.48 -15.44 -5.19
CA MET A 176 -3.24 -14.76 -4.82
C MET A 176 -2.48 -15.55 -3.76
N ARG A 177 -1.16 -15.60 -3.88
CA ARG A 177 -0.23 -16.20 -2.94
C ARG A 177 0.59 -15.13 -2.23
N ASN A 178 1.38 -15.57 -1.25
CA ASN A 178 2.28 -14.67 -0.53
C ASN A 178 3.20 -13.90 -1.50
N GLU A 179 3.36 -12.61 -1.24
CA GLU A 179 4.19 -11.68 -2.03
C GLU A 179 3.76 -11.53 -3.51
N GLN A 180 2.47 -11.67 -3.79
CA GLN A 180 1.90 -11.42 -5.12
C GLN A 180 1.05 -10.16 -5.13
N ALA A 181 1.14 -9.42 -6.24
CA ALA A 181 0.38 -8.20 -6.47
C ALA A 181 -0.68 -8.39 -7.56
N VAL A 182 -1.78 -7.65 -7.45
CA VAL A 182 -2.87 -7.59 -8.42
C VAL A 182 -3.27 -6.15 -8.67
N ILE A 183 -3.54 -5.83 -9.92
CA ILE A 183 -3.97 -4.50 -10.38
C ILE A 183 -5.48 -4.49 -10.53
N SER A 184 -6.15 -3.52 -9.89
CA SER A 184 -7.58 -3.26 -10.02
C SER A 184 -7.78 -1.93 -10.74
N PRO A 185 -8.33 -1.94 -11.97
CA PRO A 185 -8.70 -0.71 -12.66
C PRO A 185 -9.80 0.05 -11.91
N SER A 186 -9.98 1.33 -12.20
CA SER A 186 -10.93 2.21 -11.52
C SER A 186 -12.38 1.67 -11.53
N TRP A 187 -12.80 1.08 -12.64
CA TRP A 187 -14.14 0.49 -12.81
C TRP A 187 -14.37 -0.83 -12.06
N SER A 188 -13.28 -1.47 -11.60
CA SER A 188 -13.32 -2.78 -10.96
C SER A 188 -13.49 -2.65 -9.45
N ILE A 189 -14.35 -3.47 -8.87
CA ILE A 189 -14.28 -3.72 -7.44
C ILE A 189 -12.93 -4.34 -7.08
N HIS A 190 -12.52 -4.22 -5.83
CA HIS A 190 -11.37 -4.89 -5.26
C HIS A 190 -11.71 -5.29 -3.82
N SER A 191 -11.61 -6.55 -3.55
CA SER A 191 -11.93 -7.16 -2.26
C SER A 191 -11.15 -8.46 -2.13
N GLY A 192 -11.08 -9.03 -0.95
CA GLY A 192 -10.39 -10.29 -0.78
C GLY A 192 -10.91 -11.13 0.37
N SER A 193 -10.88 -12.45 0.19
CA SER A 193 -11.10 -13.41 1.27
C SER A 193 -10.00 -14.46 1.29
N GLY A 194 -9.38 -14.62 2.45
CA GLY A 194 -8.24 -15.53 2.62
C GLY A 194 -8.58 -16.84 3.30
N SER A 195 -7.76 -17.84 3.09
CA SER A 195 -7.80 -19.08 3.86
C SER A 195 -7.25 -18.91 5.28
N ARG A 196 -6.56 -17.80 5.55
CA ARG A 196 -6.02 -17.36 6.84
C ARG A 196 -5.95 -15.84 6.88
N ALA A 197 -5.67 -15.26 8.04
CA ALA A 197 -5.34 -13.83 8.15
C ALA A 197 -4.08 -13.49 7.34
N TYR A 198 -4.03 -12.30 6.82
CA TYR A 198 -2.95 -11.79 5.97
C TYR A 198 -2.80 -10.29 6.15
N THR A 199 -1.71 -9.77 5.62
CA THR A 199 -1.51 -8.33 5.45
C THR A 199 -1.55 -8.00 3.96
N PHE A 200 -2.06 -6.84 3.59
CA PHE A 200 -1.92 -6.35 2.22
C PHE A 200 -1.55 -4.88 2.19
N ILE A 201 -0.72 -4.54 1.21
CA ILE A 201 -0.48 -3.15 0.83
C ILE A 201 -1.54 -2.77 -0.19
N TRP A 202 -2.07 -1.58 -0.07
CA TRP A 202 -2.88 -0.91 -1.06
C TRP A 202 -2.15 0.34 -1.54
N GLY A 203 -2.10 0.51 -2.86
CA GLY A 203 -1.52 1.67 -3.50
C GLY A 203 -2.45 2.19 -4.57
N MET A 204 -2.89 3.42 -4.44
CA MET A 204 -3.81 4.09 -5.36
C MET A 204 -3.07 5.15 -6.16
N VAL A 205 -3.43 5.28 -7.42
CA VAL A 205 -2.90 6.31 -8.32
C VAL A 205 -4.00 6.85 -9.21
N GLY A 206 -4.15 8.17 -9.25
CA GLY A 206 -5.13 8.85 -10.10
C GLY A 206 -5.26 10.33 -9.77
N GLU A 207 -6.25 10.96 -10.36
CA GLU A 207 -6.48 12.40 -10.21
C GLU A 207 -7.04 12.78 -8.83
N ASN A 208 -7.79 11.87 -8.21
CA ASN A 208 -8.44 12.13 -6.94
C ASN A 208 -7.58 11.62 -5.79
N GLN A 209 -7.30 12.50 -4.83
CA GLN A 209 -6.58 12.24 -3.60
C GLN A 209 -7.48 12.40 -2.36
N ASP A 210 -8.79 12.30 -2.52
CA ASP A 210 -9.70 12.15 -1.39
C ASP A 210 -9.77 10.64 -1.05
N PHE A 211 -9.23 10.25 0.08
CA PHE A 211 -9.20 8.84 0.50
C PHE A 211 -10.59 8.20 0.49
N ASP A 212 -11.62 8.96 0.83
CA ASP A 212 -13.00 8.50 0.92
C ASP A 212 -13.76 8.53 -0.43
N ASP A 213 -13.05 8.82 -1.54
CA ASP A 213 -13.61 8.72 -2.90
C ASP A 213 -13.83 7.24 -3.29
N MET A 214 -14.90 6.68 -2.76
CA MET A 214 -15.28 5.29 -2.90
C MET A 214 -16.76 5.18 -3.24
N ASP A 215 -17.08 4.59 -4.38
CA ASP A 215 -18.44 4.24 -4.79
C ASP A 215 -18.81 2.87 -4.22
N GLY A 216 -19.47 2.90 -3.07
CA GLY A 216 -19.83 1.69 -2.32
C GLY A 216 -20.82 0.80 -3.07
N VAL A 217 -20.52 -0.51 -3.12
CA VAL A 217 -21.41 -1.53 -3.70
C VAL A 217 -22.08 -2.30 -2.57
N ARG A 218 -23.41 -2.37 -2.59
CA ARG A 218 -24.15 -3.15 -1.57
C ARG A 218 -23.96 -4.63 -1.83
N ASN A 219 -23.84 -5.42 -0.76
CA ASN A 219 -23.62 -6.88 -0.86
C ASN A 219 -24.65 -7.60 -1.74
N GLN A 220 -25.88 -7.12 -1.76
CA GLN A 220 -26.97 -7.69 -2.57
C GLN A 220 -26.86 -7.40 -4.07
N ASP A 221 -26.00 -6.47 -4.46
CA ASP A 221 -25.81 -6.04 -5.86
C ASP A 221 -24.58 -6.73 -6.50
N ILE A 222 -23.87 -7.55 -5.74
CA ILE A 222 -22.70 -8.32 -6.20
C ILE A 222 -23.16 -9.63 -6.82
N MET A 223 -22.69 -9.90 -8.06
CA MET A 223 -23.00 -11.15 -8.80
C MET A 223 -21.75 -11.76 -9.45
#